data_2a17250e850e49a51967168cccbb6db6
#
_entry.id   2a17250e850e49a51967168cccbb6db6
#
_cell.length_a   1.000
_cell.length_b   1.000
_cell.length_c   1.000
_cell.angle_alpha   90.00
_cell.angle_beta   90.00
_cell.angle_gamma   90.00
#
_symmetry.space_group_name_H-M   'P 1'
#
loop_
_entity.id
_entity.type
_entity.pdbx_description
1 polymer ?
#
loop_
_entity_poly.entity_id
_entity_poly.type
_entity_poly.pdbx_seq_one_letter_code
_entity_poly.pdbx_strand_id
1 'polypeptide(L)'
;MRIVYDYQIFSQQEYGGISRYFYELASRIAQSEGCYACINAFLYTNKYLEGNEKFDVIGTPIPIIPRMGRVQMAVNYLLSKMLVGKCRPDIIHETYYAKYSIAPAKVMTVLTVYDMTYEKMRNFFPAKQKISQNKEYAVKRADHIICISESTKNDLIDILNISQAKISVIYLGYTKKTATHLNKLNIGEKPYILYVGQRVAYKNFRRLLQAYARSPRLQKDFKLVCFGADHFSNDEINQIKELNLKPENVVHLKGDDEILNHLYSNASIFVFPSLYEGFGIPLLEAMSFKCPVVCSNTSSLPEVAGDAADYFDPCNLEEMISSIESVAFSAEKRNHLIERGLERIKLFSWEKCAEETLKVYSSLL
;
A
#
# COMPACT_ATOMS: atom_id res chain seq x y z
N MET A 1 20.10 -12.07 17.49
CA MET A 1 18.90 -12.60 16.83
C MET A 1 19.10 -12.57 15.31
N ARG A 2 18.81 -13.68 14.62
CA ARG A 2 19.03 -13.84 13.17
C ARG A 2 17.69 -13.97 12.45
N ILE A 3 17.35 -12.99 11.65
CA ILE A 3 16.09 -12.91 10.91
C ILE A 3 16.34 -13.15 9.43
N VAL A 4 15.60 -14.07 8.84
CA VAL A 4 15.65 -14.34 7.41
C VAL A 4 14.28 -14.05 6.79
N TYR A 5 14.27 -13.17 5.78
CA TYR A 5 13.12 -12.90 4.93
C TYR A 5 13.17 -13.82 3.72
N ASP A 6 12.04 -14.39 3.36
CA ASP A 6 11.99 -15.32 2.23
C ASP A 6 11.93 -14.60 0.87
N TYR A 7 12.02 -15.38 -0.21
CA TYR A 7 12.12 -14.93 -1.58
C TYR A 7 10.83 -14.40 -2.20
N GLN A 8 9.66 -14.68 -1.60
CA GLN A 8 8.39 -14.63 -2.31
C GLN A 8 8.13 -13.29 -2.98
N ILE A 9 8.13 -12.20 -2.21
CA ILE A 9 7.79 -10.88 -2.75
C ILE A 9 8.88 -10.34 -3.69
N PHE A 10 10.13 -10.62 -3.41
CA PHE A 10 11.27 -10.14 -4.20
C PHE A 10 11.39 -10.81 -5.56
N SER A 11 10.74 -11.96 -5.73
CA SER A 11 10.62 -12.67 -7.01
C SER A 11 9.39 -12.27 -7.82
N GLN A 12 8.42 -11.55 -7.19
CA GLN A 12 7.15 -11.21 -7.82
C GLN A 12 7.01 -9.73 -8.15
N GLN A 13 7.75 -8.86 -7.47
CA GLN A 13 7.69 -7.41 -7.65
C GLN A 13 9.05 -6.85 -8.05
N GLU A 14 9.09 -6.16 -9.16
CA GLU A 14 10.23 -5.33 -9.54
C GLU A 14 10.32 -4.11 -8.61
N TYR A 15 9.21 -3.40 -8.46
CA TYR A 15 8.93 -2.38 -7.46
C TYR A 15 7.56 -2.62 -6.85
N GLY A 16 7.38 -2.30 -5.58
CA GLY A 16 6.07 -2.41 -4.94
C GLY A 16 6.08 -2.06 -3.46
N GLY A 17 4.90 -1.75 -2.92
CA GLY A 17 4.75 -1.37 -1.50
C GLY A 17 5.19 -2.48 -0.54
N ILE A 18 4.88 -3.75 -0.87
CA ILE A 18 5.24 -4.89 -0.01
C ILE A 18 6.75 -5.14 -0.03
N SER A 19 7.38 -5.14 -1.21
CA SER A 19 8.83 -5.33 -1.29
C SER A 19 9.60 -4.17 -0.66
N ARG A 20 9.06 -2.93 -0.76
CA ARG A 20 9.61 -1.77 -0.06
C ARG A 20 9.51 -1.93 1.46
N TYR A 21 8.37 -2.39 1.98
CA TYR A 21 8.19 -2.66 3.41
C TYR A 21 9.30 -3.58 3.95
N PHE A 22 9.55 -4.71 3.31
CA PHE A 22 10.60 -5.63 3.76
C PHE A 22 12.01 -5.08 3.57
N TYR A 23 12.27 -4.31 2.52
CA TYR A 23 13.55 -3.63 2.35
C TYR A 23 13.82 -2.63 3.49
N GLU A 24 12.82 -1.80 3.82
CA GLU A 24 12.92 -0.81 4.90
C GLU A 24 13.06 -1.49 6.27
N LEU A 25 12.31 -2.58 6.47
CA LEU A 25 12.37 -3.35 7.71
C LEU A 25 13.73 -4.04 7.88
N ALA A 26 14.20 -4.78 6.87
CA ALA A 26 15.49 -5.45 6.90
C ALA A 26 16.65 -4.48 7.10
N SER A 27 16.60 -3.31 6.44
CA SER A 27 17.63 -2.27 6.57
C SER A 27 17.79 -1.77 8.02
N ARG A 28 16.69 -1.59 8.75
CA ARG A 28 16.72 -1.08 10.14
C ARG A 28 17.06 -2.16 11.14
N ILE A 29 16.53 -3.36 10.93
CA ILE A 29 16.84 -4.49 11.80
C ILE A 29 18.31 -4.86 11.71
N ALA A 30 18.92 -4.81 10.52
CA ALA A 30 20.35 -5.05 10.37
C ALA A 30 21.24 -4.02 11.10
N GLN A 31 20.72 -2.82 11.34
CA GLN A 31 21.41 -1.76 12.09
C GLN A 31 21.20 -1.86 13.61
N SER A 32 20.29 -2.72 14.07
CA SER A 32 20.01 -2.90 15.49
C SER A 32 21.05 -3.81 16.13
N GLU A 33 21.52 -3.43 17.33
CA GLU A 33 22.56 -4.17 18.05
C GLU A 33 22.16 -5.64 18.29
N GLY A 34 23.06 -6.55 18.03
CA GLY A 34 22.84 -7.99 18.21
C GLY A 34 21.85 -8.62 17.20
N CYS A 35 21.42 -7.87 16.17
CA CYS A 35 20.54 -8.37 15.14
C CYS A 35 21.27 -8.58 13.80
N TYR A 36 20.84 -9.62 13.08
CA TYR A 36 21.28 -9.91 11.73
C TYR A 36 20.05 -10.10 10.85
N ALA A 37 19.99 -9.39 9.75
CA ALA A 37 18.93 -9.51 8.76
C ALA A 37 19.46 -10.01 7.42
N CYS A 38 18.76 -10.94 6.81
CA CYS A 38 19.12 -11.49 5.51
C CYS A 38 17.87 -11.72 4.65
N ILE A 39 17.94 -11.38 3.37
CA ILE A 39 16.93 -11.76 2.38
C ILE A 39 17.45 -12.99 1.62
N ASN A 40 16.71 -14.10 1.74
CA ASN A 40 17.02 -15.35 1.05
C ASN A 40 16.14 -15.46 -0.20
N ALA A 41 16.59 -14.86 -1.31
CA ALA A 41 15.89 -14.82 -2.59
C ALA A 41 16.85 -15.22 -3.72
N PHE A 42 17.00 -16.52 -3.95
CA PHE A 42 18.02 -17.07 -4.86
C PHE A 42 17.97 -16.45 -6.27
N LEU A 43 16.76 -16.28 -6.83
CA LEU A 43 16.52 -15.57 -8.08
C LEU A 43 15.52 -14.44 -7.82
N TYR A 44 15.94 -13.19 -7.88
CA TYR A 44 15.06 -12.07 -7.63
C TYR A 44 14.99 -11.10 -8.82
N THR A 45 13.85 -10.40 -8.95
CA THR A 45 13.62 -9.36 -9.96
C THR A 45 13.51 -7.97 -9.33
N ASN A 46 13.59 -7.91 -8.00
CA ASN A 46 13.32 -6.70 -7.24
C ASN A 46 14.48 -5.72 -7.26
N LYS A 47 14.20 -4.48 -7.67
CA LYS A 47 15.21 -3.43 -7.85
C LYS A 47 15.71 -2.81 -6.55
N TYR A 48 14.96 -2.94 -5.43
CA TYR A 48 15.46 -2.47 -4.13
C TYR A 48 16.67 -3.27 -3.63
N LEU A 49 16.84 -4.50 -4.11
CA LEU A 49 17.97 -5.37 -3.72
C LEU A 49 19.22 -5.15 -4.56
N GLU A 50 19.10 -4.51 -5.74
CA GLU A 50 20.26 -4.22 -6.60
C GLU A 50 21.11 -3.12 -5.95
N GLY A 51 22.42 -3.40 -5.75
CA GLY A 51 23.34 -2.46 -5.09
C GLY A 51 23.09 -2.24 -3.59
N ASN A 52 22.30 -3.12 -2.95
CA ASN A 52 22.07 -3.04 -1.51
C ASN A 52 23.34 -3.43 -0.72
N GLU A 53 23.76 -2.55 0.20
CA GLU A 53 24.88 -2.75 1.11
C GLU A 53 24.46 -2.74 2.60
N LYS A 54 23.17 -2.63 2.90
CA LYS A 54 22.66 -2.44 4.26
C LYS A 54 22.46 -3.75 5.02
N PHE A 55 22.22 -4.83 4.32
CA PHE A 55 21.95 -6.17 4.86
C PHE A 55 22.32 -7.24 3.84
N ASP A 56 22.43 -8.50 4.27
CA ASP A 56 22.80 -9.58 3.39
C ASP A 56 21.66 -10.00 2.45
N VAL A 57 22.00 -10.25 1.18
CA VAL A 57 21.10 -10.83 0.18
C VAL A 57 21.73 -12.11 -0.38
N ILE A 58 21.05 -13.23 -0.19
CA ILE A 58 21.45 -14.52 -0.78
C ILE A 58 20.66 -14.71 -2.06
N GLY A 59 21.28 -14.38 -3.18
CA GLY A 59 20.66 -14.55 -4.48
C GLY A 59 21.29 -13.70 -5.56
N THR A 60 20.71 -13.82 -6.75
CA THR A 60 21.19 -13.15 -7.96
C THR A 60 20.02 -12.44 -8.66
N PRO A 61 20.20 -11.19 -9.11
CA PRO A 61 19.20 -10.51 -9.91
C PRO A 61 19.01 -11.20 -11.26
N ILE A 62 17.77 -11.34 -11.68
CA ILE A 62 17.41 -11.83 -13.01
C ILE A 62 16.39 -10.92 -13.66
N PRO A 63 16.40 -10.78 -14.99
CA PRO A 63 15.35 -10.03 -15.68
C PRO A 63 13.99 -10.74 -15.56
N ILE A 64 12.91 -9.99 -15.71
CA ILE A 64 11.58 -10.56 -15.81
C ILE A 64 11.46 -11.34 -17.11
N ILE A 65 11.31 -12.66 -17.01
CA ILE A 65 11.13 -13.53 -18.17
C ILE A 65 9.64 -13.86 -18.30
N PRO A 66 8.95 -13.43 -19.36
CA PRO A 66 7.55 -13.72 -19.56
C PRO A 66 7.25 -15.22 -19.44
N ARG A 67 6.16 -15.58 -18.74
CA ARG A 67 5.69 -16.96 -18.51
C ARG A 67 6.58 -17.84 -17.62
N MET A 68 7.75 -17.38 -17.19
CA MET A 68 8.69 -18.15 -16.33
C MET A 68 8.44 -18.00 -14.82
N GLY A 69 7.54 -17.12 -14.39
CA GLY A 69 7.32 -16.83 -12.97
C GLY A 69 7.02 -18.05 -12.09
N ARG A 70 6.27 -19.04 -12.60
CA ARG A 70 6.02 -20.29 -11.84
C ARG A 70 7.28 -21.14 -11.68
N VAL A 71 8.12 -21.21 -12.71
CA VAL A 71 9.39 -21.95 -12.67
C VAL A 71 10.33 -21.25 -11.72
N GLN A 72 10.47 -19.94 -11.82
CA GLN A 72 11.27 -19.12 -10.90
C GLN A 72 10.85 -19.34 -9.43
N MET A 73 9.55 -19.32 -9.15
CA MET A 73 9.04 -19.56 -7.79
C MET A 73 9.36 -20.99 -7.30
N ALA A 74 9.28 -22.01 -8.16
CA ALA A 74 9.61 -23.38 -7.80
C ALA A 74 11.13 -23.55 -7.54
N VAL A 75 11.97 -22.97 -8.40
CA VAL A 75 13.44 -22.95 -8.22
C VAL A 75 13.80 -22.23 -6.91
N ASN A 76 13.23 -21.05 -6.67
CA ASN A 76 13.44 -20.31 -5.43
C ASN A 76 13.03 -21.12 -4.20
N TYR A 77 11.87 -21.79 -4.24
CA TYR A 77 11.43 -22.61 -3.11
C TYR A 77 12.46 -23.69 -2.77
N LEU A 78 12.90 -24.45 -3.77
CA LEU A 78 13.85 -25.55 -3.58
C LEU A 78 15.20 -25.05 -3.07
N LEU A 79 15.79 -24.08 -3.76
CA LEU A 79 17.13 -23.57 -3.43
C LEU A 79 17.15 -22.75 -2.15
N SER A 80 16.14 -21.90 -1.92
CA SER A 80 16.03 -21.15 -0.66
C SER A 80 15.85 -22.08 0.54
N LYS A 81 15.06 -23.16 0.38
CA LYS A 81 14.91 -24.17 1.42
C LYS A 81 16.21 -24.92 1.75
N MET A 82 17.03 -25.18 0.75
CA MET A 82 18.37 -25.79 0.96
C MET A 82 19.36 -24.84 1.61
N LEU A 83 19.29 -23.56 1.26
CA LEU A 83 20.27 -22.56 1.69
C LEU A 83 19.93 -21.90 3.03
N VAL A 84 18.65 -21.85 3.41
CA VAL A 84 18.21 -21.18 4.63
C VAL A 84 18.88 -21.68 5.90
N GLY A 85 19.20 -22.97 5.96
CA GLY A 85 19.92 -23.58 7.09
C GLY A 85 21.34 -23.02 7.29
N LYS A 86 21.98 -22.52 6.22
CA LYS A 86 23.31 -21.87 6.32
C LYS A 86 23.24 -20.53 7.06
N CYS A 87 22.10 -19.86 6.99
CA CYS A 87 21.89 -18.59 7.71
C CYS A 87 21.66 -18.81 9.22
N ARG A 88 21.37 -20.03 9.66
CA ARG A 88 21.00 -20.37 11.05
C ARG A 88 19.97 -19.39 11.61
N PRO A 89 18.77 -19.26 10.97
CA PRO A 89 17.77 -18.31 11.40
C PRO A 89 17.18 -18.70 12.77
N ASP A 90 16.95 -17.69 13.60
CA ASP A 90 16.09 -17.80 14.78
C ASP A 90 14.62 -17.63 14.34
N ILE A 91 14.40 -16.73 13.36
CA ILE A 91 13.08 -16.40 12.81
C ILE A 91 13.15 -16.36 11.29
N ILE A 92 12.10 -16.93 10.66
CA ILE A 92 11.80 -16.67 9.24
C ILE A 92 10.56 -15.83 9.15
N HIS A 93 10.69 -14.65 8.52
CA HIS A 93 9.55 -13.81 8.20
C HIS A 93 9.15 -14.02 6.75
N GLU A 94 8.01 -14.66 6.54
CA GLU A 94 7.46 -14.93 5.22
C GLU A 94 6.92 -13.64 4.59
N THR A 95 7.41 -13.33 3.39
CA THR A 95 7.18 -12.02 2.75
C THR A 95 5.90 -11.97 1.95
N TYR A 96 5.31 -13.13 1.64
CA TYR A 96 4.03 -13.25 0.94
C TYR A 96 3.37 -14.60 1.23
N TYR A 97 2.31 -14.93 0.47
CA TYR A 97 1.45 -16.07 0.75
C TYR A 97 1.79 -17.29 -0.10
N ALA A 98 2.42 -18.29 0.51
CA ALA A 98 2.68 -19.58 -0.10
C ALA A 98 2.08 -20.72 0.69
N LYS A 99 1.69 -21.80 -0.02
CA LYS A 99 1.19 -23.00 0.61
C LYS A 99 2.24 -23.69 1.52
N TYR A 100 3.50 -23.62 1.15
CA TYR A 100 4.61 -24.27 1.85
C TYR A 100 5.65 -23.23 2.29
N SER A 101 6.20 -23.45 3.49
CA SER A 101 7.29 -22.66 4.05
C SER A 101 8.65 -23.20 3.67
N ILE A 102 9.66 -22.33 3.63
CA ILE A 102 11.08 -22.72 3.58
C ILE A 102 11.66 -22.94 4.98
N ALA A 103 10.91 -22.67 6.04
CA ALA A 103 11.38 -22.75 7.40
C ALA A 103 11.81 -24.18 7.78
N PRO A 104 13.00 -24.36 8.38
CA PRO A 104 13.37 -25.60 9.03
C PRO A 104 12.47 -25.90 10.23
N ALA A 105 12.35 -27.15 10.60
CA ALA A 105 11.67 -27.54 11.85
C ALA A 105 12.29 -26.78 13.04
N LYS A 106 11.46 -26.32 13.98
CA LYS A 106 11.84 -25.57 15.18
C LYS A 106 12.28 -24.11 14.97
N VAL A 107 12.25 -23.58 13.76
CA VAL A 107 12.47 -22.15 13.50
C VAL A 107 11.13 -21.46 13.51
N MET A 108 11.01 -20.38 14.29
CA MET A 108 9.75 -19.62 14.40
C MET A 108 9.44 -18.89 13.07
N THR A 109 8.17 -18.93 12.72
CA THR A 109 7.68 -18.31 11.47
C THR A 109 6.78 -17.12 11.77
N VAL A 110 7.08 -15.99 11.16
CA VAL A 110 6.24 -14.78 11.18
C VAL A 110 5.71 -14.52 9.78
N LEU A 111 4.48 -14.05 9.68
CA LEU A 111 3.85 -13.68 8.42
C LEU A 111 3.26 -12.27 8.54
N THR A 112 3.51 -11.39 7.56
CA THR A 112 2.76 -10.13 7.47
C THR A 112 1.53 -10.29 6.57
N VAL A 113 0.35 -9.86 7.07
CA VAL A 113 -0.90 -9.77 6.32
C VAL A 113 -1.19 -8.30 6.02
N TYR A 114 -1.25 -7.98 4.72
CA TYR A 114 -1.37 -6.60 4.25
C TYR A 114 -2.82 -6.13 4.12
N ASP A 115 -3.72 -7.02 3.78
CA ASP A 115 -5.14 -6.75 3.57
C ASP A 115 -5.93 -8.06 3.48
N MET A 116 -7.26 -7.92 3.48
CA MET A 116 -8.21 -9.00 3.18
C MET A 116 -9.07 -8.67 1.94
N THR A 117 -8.50 -7.90 1.00
CA THR A 117 -9.21 -7.39 -0.19
C THR A 117 -9.82 -8.52 -1.01
N TYR A 118 -9.06 -9.56 -1.30
CA TYR A 118 -9.57 -10.67 -2.13
C TYR A 118 -10.63 -11.50 -1.42
N GLU A 119 -10.59 -11.58 -0.11
CA GLU A 119 -11.55 -12.29 0.72
C GLU A 119 -12.85 -11.49 0.89
N LYS A 120 -12.77 -10.18 1.10
CA LYS A 120 -13.92 -9.29 1.28
C LYS A 120 -14.58 -8.90 -0.05
N MET A 121 -13.78 -8.71 -1.08
CA MET A 121 -14.22 -8.21 -2.38
C MET A 121 -14.22 -9.30 -3.46
N ARG A 122 -14.58 -10.55 -3.11
CA ARG A 122 -14.51 -11.74 -4.00
C ARG A 122 -15.14 -11.52 -5.35
N ASN A 123 -16.26 -10.80 -5.41
CA ASN A 123 -16.99 -10.53 -6.65
C ASN A 123 -16.17 -9.71 -7.66
N PHE A 124 -15.23 -8.90 -7.19
CA PHE A 124 -14.33 -8.13 -8.07
C PHE A 124 -13.09 -8.92 -8.50
N PHE A 125 -12.79 -10.05 -7.83
CA PHE A 125 -11.53 -10.79 -8.00
C PHE A 125 -11.72 -12.31 -8.16
N PRO A 126 -12.57 -12.80 -9.08
CA PRO A 126 -12.82 -14.24 -9.21
C PRO A 126 -11.55 -15.04 -9.55
N ALA A 127 -10.59 -14.44 -10.25
CA ALA A 127 -9.31 -15.08 -10.62
C ALA A 127 -8.29 -15.13 -9.46
N LYS A 128 -8.54 -14.47 -8.32
CA LYS A 128 -7.59 -14.39 -7.19
C LYS A 128 -7.86 -15.44 -6.09
N GLN A 129 -8.80 -16.34 -6.29
CA GLN A 129 -9.14 -17.39 -5.32
C GLN A 129 -7.92 -18.20 -4.83
N LYS A 130 -6.96 -18.49 -5.72
CA LYS A 130 -5.73 -19.19 -5.35
C LYS A 130 -4.85 -18.39 -4.38
N ILE A 131 -4.83 -17.07 -4.49
CA ILE A 131 -4.07 -16.21 -3.56
C ILE A 131 -4.73 -16.25 -2.19
N SER A 132 -6.06 -16.15 -2.11
CA SER A 132 -6.80 -16.27 -0.85
C SER A 132 -6.58 -17.64 -0.18
N GLN A 133 -6.62 -18.73 -0.94
CA GLN A 133 -6.31 -20.07 -0.40
C GLN A 133 -4.87 -20.16 0.13
N ASN A 134 -3.90 -19.63 -0.62
CA ASN A 134 -2.51 -19.63 -0.16
C ASN A 134 -2.33 -18.78 1.10
N LYS A 135 -3.04 -17.63 1.20
CA LYS A 135 -3.05 -16.78 2.39
C LYS A 135 -3.59 -17.56 3.58
N GLU A 136 -4.70 -18.27 3.42
CA GLU A 136 -5.26 -19.12 4.48
C GLU A 136 -4.27 -20.18 4.96
N TYR A 137 -3.58 -20.88 4.05
CA TYR A 137 -2.54 -21.86 4.42
C TYR A 137 -1.38 -21.19 5.17
N ALA A 138 -0.89 -20.05 4.69
CA ALA A 138 0.24 -19.34 5.30
C ALA A 138 -0.13 -18.84 6.71
N VAL A 139 -1.31 -18.23 6.87
CA VAL A 139 -1.84 -17.70 8.13
C VAL A 139 -2.04 -18.80 9.19
N LYS A 140 -2.61 -19.94 8.79
CA LYS A 140 -2.80 -21.08 9.71
C LYS A 140 -1.48 -21.67 10.19
N ARG A 141 -0.49 -21.71 9.30
CA ARG A 141 0.84 -22.29 9.57
C ARG A 141 1.74 -21.40 10.41
N ALA A 142 1.77 -20.09 10.14
CA ALA A 142 2.69 -19.16 10.81
C ALA A 142 2.54 -19.22 12.34
N ASP A 143 3.63 -19.12 13.09
CA ASP A 143 3.61 -19.08 14.55
C ASP A 143 3.07 -17.75 15.06
N HIS A 144 3.37 -16.66 14.35
CA HIS A 144 2.83 -15.33 14.63
C HIS A 144 2.49 -14.55 13.36
N ILE A 145 1.53 -13.65 13.47
CA ILE A 145 1.04 -12.85 12.36
C ILE A 145 1.16 -11.36 12.71
N ILE A 146 1.70 -10.58 11.79
CA ILE A 146 1.69 -9.12 11.85
C ILE A 146 0.64 -8.63 10.87
N CYS A 147 -0.37 -7.91 11.36
CA CYS A 147 -1.33 -7.17 10.53
C CYS A 147 -0.92 -5.71 10.46
N ILE A 148 -1.04 -5.09 9.29
CA ILE A 148 -0.60 -3.69 9.10
C ILE A 148 -1.65 -2.66 9.57
N SER A 149 -2.82 -3.12 10.02
CA SER A 149 -3.89 -2.28 10.59
C SER A 149 -4.79 -3.12 11.50
N GLU A 150 -5.50 -2.46 12.43
CA GLU A 150 -6.56 -3.11 13.24
C GLU A 150 -7.70 -3.60 12.34
N SER A 151 -8.02 -2.84 11.28
CA SER A 151 -9.00 -3.27 10.28
C SER A 151 -8.61 -4.63 9.66
N THR A 152 -7.37 -4.78 9.22
CA THR A 152 -6.87 -6.06 8.64
C THR A 152 -6.89 -7.19 9.67
N LYS A 153 -6.53 -6.91 10.94
CA LYS A 153 -6.59 -7.89 12.03
C LYS A 153 -8.03 -8.37 12.27
N ASN A 154 -8.98 -7.43 12.38
CA ASN A 154 -10.38 -7.78 12.61
C ASN A 154 -10.93 -8.63 11.46
N ASP A 155 -10.69 -8.22 10.21
CA ASP A 155 -11.09 -8.99 9.04
C ASP A 155 -10.44 -10.38 8.99
N LEU A 156 -9.18 -10.51 9.41
CA LEU A 156 -8.48 -11.78 9.47
C LEU A 156 -9.11 -12.74 10.50
N ILE A 157 -9.46 -12.21 11.68
CA ILE A 157 -10.15 -12.96 12.74
C ILE A 157 -11.53 -13.41 12.25
N ASP A 158 -12.31 -12.48 11.70
CA ASP A 158 -13.69 -12.72 11.28
C ASP A 158 -13.79 -13.73 10.12
N ILE A 159 -12.88 -13.63 9.14
CA ILE A 159 -12.95 -14.44 7.91
C ILE A 159 -12.27 -15.80 8.07
N LEU A 160 -11.12 -15.86 8.76
CA LEU A 160 -10.31 -17.08 8.88
C LEU A 160 -10.31 -17.70 10.27
N ASN A 161 -11.03 -17.09 11.24
CA ASN A 161 -11.17 -17.58 12.63
C ASN A 161 -9.80 -17.80 13.30
N ILE A 162 -8.87 -16.84 13.15
CA ILE A 162 -7.54 -16.89 13.75
C ILE A 162 -7.57 -16.31 15.17
N SER A 163 -6.90 -16.99 16.10
CA SER A 163 -6.79 -16.51 17.49
C SER A 163 -6.12 -15.14 17.55
N GLN A 164 -6.75 -14.20 18.26
CA GLN A 164 -6.21 -12.86 18.49
C GLN A 164 -4.83 -12.89 19.15
N ALA A 165 -4.56 -13.86 20.03
CA ALA A 165 -3.27 -14.03 20.70
C ALA A 165 -2.10 -14.29 19.73
N LYS A 166 -2.39 -14.72 18.49
CA LYS A 166 -1.41 -14.98 17.43
C LYS A 166 -1.13 -13.74 16.58
N ILE A 167 -1.80 -12.60 16.82
CA ILE A 167 -1.78 -11.46 15.94
C ILE A 167 -1.28 -10.22 16.68
N SER A 168 -0.30 -9.54 16.10
CA SER A 168 0.09 -8.18 16.46
C SER A 168 -0.25 -7.21 15.35
N VAL A 169 -0.64 -5.98 15.69
CA VAL A 169 -0.81 -4.91 14.73
C VAL A 169 0.41 -4.00 14.77
N ILE A 170 1.05 -3.83 13.62
CA ILE A 170 2.22 -2.95 13.46
C ILE A 170 1.99 -2.11 12.22
N TYR A 171 1.86 -0.80 12.41
CA TYR A 171 1.64 0.13 11.32
C TYR A 171 2.84 0.26 10.42
N LEU A 172 2.57 0.48 9.13
CA LEU A 172 3.63 0.74 8.16
C LEU A 172 4.29 2.08 8.43
N GLY A 173 5.58 2.14 8.16
CA GLY A 173 6.31 3.39 8.11
C GLY A 173 5.99 4.18 6.84
N TYR A 174 6.30 5.45 6.90
CA TYR A 174 6.23 6.38 5.79
C TYR A 174 7.60 7.04 5.61
N THR A 175 8.04 7.22 4.37
CA THR A 175 9.27 7.98 4.06
C THR A 175 8.88 9.36 3.57
N LYS A 176 9.25 10.39 4.32
CA LYS A 176 9.04 11.77 3.91
C LYS A 176 9.75 12.03 2.58
N LYS A 177 9.00 12.41 1.56
CA LYS A 177 9.53 12.81 0.27
C LYS A 177 9.65 14.33 0.22
N THR A 178 10.67 14.84 -0.47
CA THR A 178 10.84 16.27 -0.70
C THR A 178 10.14 16.66 -1.99
N ALA A 179 9.50 17.83 -1.99
CA ALA A 179 8.94 18.39 -3.21
C ALA A 179 10.09 18.71 -4.19
N THR A 180 9.99 18.20 -5.40
CA THR A 180 10.88 18.54 -6.51
C THR A 180 10.28 19.68 -7.31
N HIS A 181 11.10 20.66 -7.68
CA HIS A 181 10.69 21.73 -8.58
C HIS A 181 10.69 21.20 -10.02
N LEU A 182 9.55 20.68 -10.43
CA LEU A 182 9.34 20.36 -11.84
C LEU A 182 8.92 21.62 -12.62
N ASN A 183 9.37 21.73 -13.87
CA ASN A 183 8.77 22.64 -14.83
C ASN A 183 7.25 22.33 -14.91
N LYS A 184 6.42 23.40 -15.06
CA LYS A 184 4.94 23.31 -15.04
C LYS A 184 4.42 22.09 -15.81
N LEU A 185 3.73 21.20 -15.11
CA LEU A 185 2.94 20.17 -15.77
C LEU A 185 1.80 20.86 -16.54
N ASN A 186 1.49 20.36 -17.73
CA ASN A 186 0.43 20.94 -18.57
C ASN A 186 -0.97 20.53 -18.05
N ILE A 187 -1.30 20.93 -16.81
CA ILE A 187 -2.61 20.71 -16.20
C ILE A 187 -3.53 21.92 -16.45
N GLY A 188 -2.95 23.04 -16.92
CA GLY A 188 -3.62 24.34 -17.01
C GLY A 188 -3.61 25.09 -15.67
N GLU A 189 -4.20 26.30 -15.63
CA GLU A 189 -4.14 27.20 -14.46
C GLU A 189 -5.20 26.93 -13.39
N LYS A 190 -6.23 26.15 -13.73
CA LYS A 190 -7.35 25.85 -12.84
C LYS A 190 -6.90 24.95 -11.69
N PRO A 191 -7.29 25.25 -10.42
CA PRO A 191 -7.01 24.36 -9.30
C PRO A 191 -7.61 22.97 -9.54
N TYR A 192 -7.09 21.96 -8.86
CA TYR A 192 -7.53 20.60 -9.11
C TYR A 192 -7.72 19.75 -7.85
N ILE A 193 -8.62 18.80 -8.00
CA ILE A 193 -8.86 17.66 -7.12
C ILE A 193 -7.98 16.53 -7.61
N LEU A 194 -7.19 15.92 -6.75
CA LEU A 194 -6.28 14.82 -7.10
C LEU A 194 -6.87 13.48 -6.70
N TYR A 195 -6.83 12.53 -7.62
CA TYR A 195 -7.03 11.09 -7.39
C TYR A 195 -5.75 10.35 -7.73
N VAL A 196 -5.30 9.44 -6.86
CA VAL A 196 -4.08 8.63 -7.08
C VAL A 196 -4.40 7.15 -6.93
N GLY A 197 -4.00 6.37 -7.92
CA GLY A 197 -4.06 4.91 -7.87
C GLY A 197 -4.61 4.25 -9.12
N GLN A 198 -4.69 2.92 -9.07
CA GLN A 198 -5.36 2.14 -10.11
C GLN A 198 -6.87 2.39 -10.04
N ARG A 199 -7.54 2.41 -11.20
CA ARG A 199 -8.97 2.67 -11.31
C ARG A 199 -9.80 1.39 -11.35
N VAL A 200 -9.37 0.36 -10.61
CA VAL A 200 -10.12 -0.89 -10.45
C VAL A 200 -11.35 -0.68 -9.57
N ALA A 201 -12.34 -1.55 -9.71
CA ALA A 201 -13.68 -1.36 -9.17
C ALA A 201 -13.73 -0.98 -7.67
N TYR A 202 -12.94 -1.63 -6.81
CA TYR A 202 -12.95 -1.34 -5.37
C TYR A 202 -12.28 -0.01 -4.99
N LYS A 203 -11.48 0.59 -5.89
CA LYS A 203 -10.95 1.96 -5.73
C LYS A 203 -11.98 3.04 -5.99
N ASN A 204 -13.18 2.65 -6.44
CA ASN A 204 -14.39 3.46 -6.52
C ASN A 204 -14.30 4.73 -7.38
N PHE A 205 -13.38 4.72 -8.36
CA PHE A 205 -13.17 5.85 -9.27
C PHE A 205 -14.45 6.24 -10.03
N ARG A 206 -15.27 5.24 -10.39
CA ARG A 206 -16.55 5.47 -11.08
C ARG A 206 -17.50 6.37 -10.29
N ARG A 207 -17.62 6.17 -8.95
CA ARG A 207 -18.45 7.03 -8.11
C ARG A 207 -17.85 8.42 -7.93
N LEU A 208 -16.54 8.53 -7.88
CA LEU A 208 -15.87 9.84 -7.85
C LEU A 208 -16.18 10.65 -9.13
N LEU A 209 -16.16 10.02 -10.32
CA LEU A 209 -16.59 10.66 -11.57
C LEU A 209 -18.05 11.13 -11.49
N GLN A 210 -18.96 10.29 -10.95
CA GLN A 210 -20.36 10.64 -10.76
C GLN A 210 -20.54 11.82 -9.77
N ALA A 211 -19.79 11.81 -8.65
CA ALA A 211 -19.83 12.89 -7.69
C ALA A 211 -19.36 14.21 -8.31
N TYR A 212 -18.25 14.17 -9.02
CA TYR A 212 -17.73 15.34 -9.74
C TYR A 212 -18.71 15.85 -10.81
N ALA A 213 -19.34 14.93 -11.57
CA ALA A 213 -20.32 15.29 -12.61
C ALA A 213 -21.60 15.90 -12.02
N ARG A 214 -22.03 15.49 -10.83
CA ARG A 214 -23.24 16.02 -10.18
C ARG A 214 -23.02 17.35 -9.45
N SER A 215 -21.79 17.81 -9.31
CA SER A 215 -21.46 19.11 -8.75
C SER A 215 -21.08 20.12 -9.84
N PRO A 216 -22.00 20.97 -10.33
CA PRO A 216 -21.66 22.04 -11.27
C PRO A 216 -20.60 23.01 -10.73
N ARG A 217 -20.59 23.19 -9.41
CA ARG A 217 -19.66 24.06 -8.72
C ARG A 217 -18.25 23.52 -8.76
N LEU A 218 -18.05 22.21 -8.51
CA LEU A 218 -16.72 21.56 -8.65
C LEU A 218 -16.24 21.60 -10.10
N GLN A 219 -17.11 21.30 -11.07
CA GLN A 219 -16.72 21.34 -12.49
C GLN A 219 -16.34 22.74 -12.96
N LYS A 220 -17.00 23.79 -12.43
CA LYS A 220 -16.70 25.18 -12.75
C LYS A 220 -15.33 25.57 -12.24
N ASP A 221 -15.00 25.27 -10.97
CA ASP A 221 -13.87 25.86 -10.27
C ASP A 221 -12.64 24.94 -10.17
N PHE A 222 -12.80 23.63 -10.35
CA PHE A 222 -11.71 22.65 -10.25
C PHE A 222 -11.63 21.74 -11.48
N LYS A 223 -10.46 21.15 -11.71
CA LYS A 223 -10.28 19.97 -12.55
C LYS A 223 -10.23 18.72 -11.67
N LEU A 224 -10.54 17.56 -12.22
CA LEU A 224 -10.24 16.25 -11.62
C LEU A 224 -8.99 15.70 -12.31
N VAL A 225 -7.89 15.62 -11.59
CA VAL A 225 -6.62 15.06 -12.05
C VAL A 225 -6.46 13.66 -11.48
N CYS A 226 -6.27 12.69 -12.36
CA CYS A 226 -6.13 11.28 -12.06
C CYS A 226 -4.70 10.83 -12.35
N PHE A 227 -3.97 10.39 -11.34
CA PHE A 227 -2.59 9.91 -11.48
C PHE A 227 -2.50 8.40 -11.23
N GLY A 228 -1.66 7.75 -12.03
CA GLY A 228 -1.42 6.30 -11.95
C GLY A 228 -2.28 5.50 -12.91
N ALA A 229 -2.01 4.19 -12.97
CA ALA A 229 -2.54 3.28 -13.98
C ALA A 229 -2.21 3.70 -15.42
N ASP A 230 -2.74 2.95 -16.41
CA ASP A 230 -2.63 3.32 -17.82
C ASP A 230 -3.66 4.40 -18.20
N HIS A 231 -3.64 4.84 -19.45
CA HIS A 231 -4.65 5.76 -19.98
C HIS A 231 -6.07 5.29 -19.66
N PHE A 232 -7.04 6.21 -19.70
CA PHE A 232 -8.43 5.84 -19.52
C PHE A 232 -8.82 4.73 -20.49
N SER A 233 -9.46 3.70 -19.95
CA SER A 233 -10.06 2.63 -20.75
C SER A 233 -11.24 3.15 -21.58
N ASN A 234 -11.66 2.40 -22.60
CA ASN A 234 -12.83 2.75 -23.40
C ASN A 234 -14.09 2.91 -22.53
N ASP A 235 -14.25 2.07 -21.51
CA ASP A 235 -15.38 2.14 -20.58
C ASP A 235 -15.34 3.42 -19.75
N GLU A 236 -14.17 3.83 -19.28
CA GLU A 236 -13.99 5.09 -18.53
C GLU A 236 -14.24 6.29 -19.44
N ILE A 237 -13.76 6.28 -20.69
CA ILE A 237 -14.01 7.33 -21.67
C ILE A 237 -15.51 7.45 -21.97
N ASN A 238 -16.20 6.32 -22.16
CA ASN A 238 -17.64 6.30 -22.38
C ASN A 238 -18.39 6.87 -21.17
N GLN A 239 -18.00 6.48 -19.95
CA GLN A 239 -18.59 7.00 -18.73
C GLN A 239 -18.40 8.53 -18.60
N ILE A 240 -17.20 9.05 -18.91
CA ILE A 240 -16.92 10.50 -18.91
C ILE A 240 -17.87 11.23 -19.88
N LYS A 241 -18.10 10.65 -21.08
CA LYS A 241 -19.03 11.19 -22.07
C LYS A 241 -20.49 11.13 -21.62
N GLU A 242 -20.93 9.99 -21.11
CA GLU A 242 -22.30 9.78 -20.58
C GLU A 242 -22.64 10.75 -19.45
N LEU A 243 -21.64 11.09 -18.64
CA LEU A 243 -21.75 12.06 -17.56
C LEU A 243 -21.66 13.52 -18.06
N ASN A 244 -21.55 13.75 -19.37
CA ASN A 244 -21.37 15.07 -20.00
C ASN A 244 -20.19 15.87 -19.42
N LEU A 245 -19.14 15.19 -18.96
CA LEU A 245 -17.92 15.84 -18.46
C LEU A 245 -17.07 16.29 -19.65
N LYS A 246 -16.58 17.53 -19.56
CA LYS A 246 -15.65 18.06 -20.56
C LYS A 246 -14.29 17.39 -20.45
N PRO A 247 -13.68 16.94 -21.57
CA PRO A 247 -12.38 16.25 -21.52
C PRO A 247 -11.27 17.06 -20.85
N GLU A 248 -11.30 18.38 -20.96
CA GLU A 248 -10.34 19.28 -20.32
C GLU A 248 -10.49 19.37 -18.78
N ASN A 249 -11.62 18.92 -18.24
CA ASN A 249 -11.89 18.93 -16.81
C ASN A 249 -11.50 17.62 -16.11
N VAL A 250 -11.33 16.50 -16.84
CA VAL A 250 -10.90 15.20 -16.30
C VAL A 250 -9.60 14.79 -16.97
N VAL A 251 -8.49 14.99 -16.28
CA VAL A 251 -7.15 14.86 -16.83
C VAL A 251 -6.50 13.59 -16.27
N HIS A 252 -5.94 12.75 -17.14
CA HIS A 252 -5.10 11.63 -16.74
C HIS A 252 -3.62 11.95 -16.89
N LEU A 253 -2.85 11.61 -15.88
CA LEU A 253 -1.40 11.72 -15.88
C LEU A 253 -0.77 10.42 -15.37
N LYS A 254 0.40 10.11 -15.92
CA LYS A 254 1.28 9.06 -15.41
C LYS A 254 2.70 9.57 -15.37
N GLY A 255 3.52 8.95 -14.56
CA GLY A 255 4.92 9.32 -14.43
C GLY A 255 5.55 8.65 -13.22
N ASP A 256 6.67 9.19 -12.82
CA ASP A 256 7.44 8.77 -11.67
C ASP A 256 6.97 9.44 -10.36
N ASP A 257 7.71 9.16 -9.31
CA ASP A 257 7.49 9.73 -7.98
C ASP A 257 7.66 11.27 -7.96
N GLU A 258 8.49 11.83 -8.84
CA GLU A 258 8.69 13.28 -8.88
C GLU A 258 7.43 14.01 -9.36
N ILE A 259 6.81 13.48 -10.41
CA ILE A 259 5.53 13.98 -10.91
C ILE A 259 4.43 13.82 -9.86
N LEU A 260 4.37 12.66 -9.19
CA LEU A 260 3.40 12.43 -8.12
C LEU A 260 3.57 13.42 -6.95
N ASN A 261 4.82 13.63 -6.52
CA ASN A 261 5.14 14.57 -5.45
C ASN A 261 4.72 16.02 -5.81
N HIS A 262 4.97 16.41 -7.07
CA HIS A 262 4.52 17.69 -7.59
C HIS A 262 3.00 17.82 -7.58
N LEU A 263 2.29 16.74 -7.98
CA LEU A 263 0.83 16.72 -7.98
C LEU A 263 0.26 16.85 -6.55
N TYR A 264 0.78 16.12 -5.57
CA TYR A 264 0.37 16.29 -4.19
C TYR A 264 0.63 17.71 -3.66
N SER A 265 1.80 18.28 -3.98
CA SER A 265 2.19 19.61 -3.48
C SER A 265 1.31 20.74 -4.01
N ASN A 266 0.65 20.59 -5.15
CA ASN A 266 -0.13 21.61 -5.82
C ASN A 266 -1.63 21.30 -5.90
N ALA A 267 -2.07 20.13 -5.43
CA ALA A 267 -3.48 19.80 -5.38
C ALA A 267 -4.22 20.64 -4.33
N SER A 268 -5.43 21.07 -4.65
CA SER A 268 -6.31 21.74 -3.68
C SER A 268 -6.79 20.77 -2.60
N ILE A 269 -7.09 19.54 -3.01
CA ILE A 269 -7.46 18.41 -2.14
C ILE A 269 -7.06 17.09 -2.81
N PHE A 270 -6.80 16.08 -2.00
CA PHE A 270 -6.65 14.70 -2.41
C PHE A 270 -7.89 13.91 -2.02
N VAL A 271 -8.52 13.22 -2.97
CA VAL A 271 -9.71 12.39 -2.73
C VAL A 271 -9.38 10.92 -2.88
N PHE A 272 -9.68 10.13 -1.83
CA PHE A 272 -9.39 8.70 -1.79
C PHE A 272 -10.65 7.88 -1.49
N PRO A 273 -11.46 7.54 -2.53
CA PRO A 273 -12.83 7.04 -2.39
C PRO A 273 -12.92 5.52 -2.28
N SER A 274 -11.85 4.82 -1.94
CA SER A 274 -11.76 3.36 -1.94
C SER A 274 -12.83 2.72 -1.05
N LEU A 275 -13.42 1.62 -1.51
CA LEU A 275 -14.35 0.81 -0.73
C LEU A 275 -13.63 -0.01 0.36
N TYR A 276 -12.37 -0.34 0.11
CA TYR A 276 -11.55 -1.12 1.03
C TYR A 276 -10.07 -0.86 0.80
N GLU A 277 -9.29 -0.74 1.89
CA GLU A 277 -7.83 -0.64 1.89
C GLU A 277 -7.25 -1.41 3.08
N GLY A 278 -6.06 -1.97 2.91
CA GLY A 278 -5.33 -2.59 4.01
C GLY A 278 -4.64 -1.58 4.93
N PHE A 279 -4.28 -0.38 4.39
CA PHE A 279 -3.66 0.69 5.17
C PHE A 279 -4.00 2.09 4.64
N GLY A 280 -3.48 2.48 3.47
CA GLY A 280 -3.75 3.80 2.91
C GLY A 280 -2.51 4.71 2.90
N ILE A 281 -1.35 4.21 2.49
CA ILE A 281 -0.12 5.03 2.36
C ILE A 281 -0.35 6.33 1.58
N PRO A 282 -1.17 6.39 0.50
CA PRO A 282 -1.45 7.63 -0.22
C PRO A 282 -2.00 8.77 0.65
N LEU A 283 -2.69 8.46 1.77
CA LEU A 283 -3.15 9.47 2.73
C LEU A 283 -1.95 10.17 3.39
N LEU A 284 -0.98 9.38 3.86
CA LEU A 284 0.24 9.88 4.50
C LEU A 284 1.12 10.66 3.50
N GLU A 285 1.17 10.19 2.25
CA GLU A 285 1.86 10.91 1.17
C GLU A 285 1.22 12.28 0.95
N ALA A 286 -0.09 12.36 0.77
CA ALA A 286 -0.81 13.63 0.60
C ALA A 286 -0.57 14.59 1.78
N MET A 287 -0.74 14.10 3.02
CA MET A 287 -0.52 14.88 4.24
C MET A 287 0.90 15.45 4.33
N SER A 288 1.93 14.69 3.90
CA SER A 288 3.31 15.12 3.94
C SER A 288 3.62 16.28 2.99
N PHE A 289 2.87 16.37 1.90
CA PHE A 289 2.91 17.47 0.95
C PHE A 289 1.92 18.60 1.28
N LYS A 290 1.33 18.61 2.48
CA LYS A 290 0.34 19.58 2.92
C LYS A 290 -0.91 19.60 2.01
N CYS A 291 -1.25 18.46 1.41
CA CYS A 291 -2.46 18.30 0.62
C CYS A 291 -3.59 17.87 1.54
N PRO A 292 -4.69 18.65 1.66
CA PRO A 292 -5.85 18.25 2.45
C PRO A 292 -6.47 16.96 1.93
N VAL A 293 -6.89 16.08 2.85
CA VAL A 293 -7.40 14.75 2.52
C VAL A 293 -8.89 14.67 2.71
N VAL A 294 -9.57 14.10 1.72
CA VAL A 294 -10.98 13.70 1.78
C VAL A 294 -11.06 12.23 1.41
N CYS A 295 -11.53 11.36 2.28
CA CYS A 295 -11.48 9.92 2.03
C CYS A 295 -12.72 9.16 2.56
N SER A 296 -12.83 7.91 2.14
CA SER A 296 -13.86 7.01 2.63
C SER A 296 -13.72 6.76 4.14
N ASN A 297 -14.83 6.58 4.83
CA ASN A 297 -14.92 6.24 6.26
C ASN A 297 -14.82 4.73 6.53
N THR A 298 -14.22 3.94 5.62
CA THR A 298 -14.22 2.48 5.65
C THR A 298 -12.82 1.89 5.83
N SER A 299 -12.80 0.64 6.27
CA SER A 299 -11.57 -0.17 6.46
C SER A 299 -10.52 0.54 7.32
N SER A 300 -9.26 0.54 6.91
CA SER A 300 -8.15 1.17 7.63
C SER A 300 -8.05 2.69 7.45
N LEU A 301 -8.86 3.32 6.59
CA LEU A 301 -8.69 4.73 6.27
C LEU A 301 -8.93 5.66 7.48
N PRO A 302 -9.99 5.48 8.30
CA PRO A 302 -10.16 6.26 9.53
C PRO A 302 -9.05 6.00 10.56
N GLU A 303 -8.56 4.76 10.64
CA GLU A 303 -7.48 4.37 11.54
C GLU A 303 -6.15 5.05 11.16
N VAL A 304 -5.88 5.21 9.86
CA VAL A 304 -4.65 5.84 9.36
C VAL A 304 -4.77 7.36 9.36
N ALA A 305 -5.88 7.93 8.90
CA ALA A 305 -6.00 9.37 8.77
C ALA A 305 -6.42 10.07 10.09
N GLY A 306 -7.16 9.41 10.98
CA GLY A 306 -7.60 9.99 12.25
C GLY A 306 -8.44 11.24 12.03
N ASP A 307 -8.12 12.34 12.71
CA ASP A 307 -8.75 13.64 12.58
C ASP A 307 -8.17 14.54 11.46
N ALA A 308 -7.27 13.97 10.64
CA ALA A 308 -6.57 14.68 9.57
C ALA A 308 -7.24 14.54 8.19
N ALA A 309 -8.45 13.99 8.13
CA ALA A 309 -9.23 13.87 6.90
C ALA A 309 -10.68 14.23 7.11
N ASP A 310 -11.34 14.66 6.05
CA ASP A 310 -12.78 14.72 5.99
C ASP A 310 -13.32 13.42 5.40
N TYR A 311 -14.43 12.90 5.93
CA TYR A 311 -14.89 11.55 5.64
C TYR A 311 -16.24 11.53 4.95
N PHE A 312 -16.47 10.49 4.14
CA PHE A 312 -17.76 10.17 3.54
C PHE A 312 -17.97 8.65 3.46
N ASP A 313 -19.22 8.22 3.44
CA ASP A 313 -19.56 6.86 3.04
C ASP A 313 -19.29 6.69 1.54
N PRO A 314 -18.37 5.79 1.11
CA PRO A 314 -18.03 5.58 -0.30
C PRO A 314 -19.21 5.03 -1.13
N CYS A 315 -20.28 4.58 -0.50
CA CYS A 315 -21.51 4.15 -1.14
C CYS A 315 -22.55 5.26 -1.25
N ASN A 316 -22.39 6.36 -0.52
CA ASN A 316 -23.30 7.50 -0.52
C ASN A 316 -22.75 8.65 -1.38
N LEU A 317 -23.36 8.86 -2.54
CA LEU A 317 -22.88 9.85 -3.51
C LEU A 317 -23.04 11.30 -3.00
N GLU A 318 -24.11 11.58 -2.28
CA GLU A 318 -24.40 12.92 -1.76
C GLU A 318 -23.43 13.30 -0.63
N GLU A 319 -23.08 12.35 0.25
CA GLU A 319 -22.03 12.56 1.25
C GLU A 319 -20.68 12.82 0.60
N MET A 320 -20.33 12.04 -0.43
CA MET A 320 -19.08 12.24 -1.18
C MET A 320 -19.01 13.65 -1.77
N ILE A 321 -20.09 14.12 -2.42
CA ILE A 321 -20.18 15.47 -2.98
C ILE A 321 -20.01 16.51 -1.86
N SER A 322 -20.81 16.39 -0.80
CA SER A 322 -20.82 17.35 0.33
C SER A 322 -19.44 17.46 0.99
N SER A 323 -18.78 16.33 1.25
CA SER A 323 -17.45 16.29 1.85
C SER A 323 -16.41 16.93 0.94
N ILE A 324 -16.38 16.58 -0.35
CA ILE A 324 -15.48 17.18 -1.33
C ILE A 324 -15.68 18.70 -1.43
N GLU A 325 -16.94 19.16 -1.56
CA GLU A 325 -17.24 20.60 -1.65
C GLU A 325 -16.89 21.34 -0.36
N SER A 326 -17.17 20.76 0.80
CA SER A 326 -16.91 21.38 2.09
C SER A 326 -15.43 21.72 2.29
N VAL A 327 -14.53 20.85 1.81
CA VAL A 327 -13.07 21.08 1.87
C VAL A 327 -12.59 21.93 0.71
N ALA A 328 -13.05 21.66 -0.52
CA ALA A 328 -12.63 22.39 -1.70
C ALA A 328 -12.90 23.91 -1.61
N PHE A 329 -14.03 24.30 -1.03
CA PHE A 329 -14.47 25.70 -0.95
C PHE A 329 -14.21 26.39 0.39
N SER A 330 -13.60 25.72 1.39
CA SER A 330 -13.23 26.32 2.67
C SER A 330 -11.72 26.34 2.88
N ALA A 331 -11.10 27.51 2.79
CA ALA A 331 -9.68 27.66 3.09
C ALA A 331 -9.38 27.33 4.57
N GLU A 332 -10.27 27.70 5.49
CA GLU A 332 -10.14 27.39 6.91
C GLU A 332 -10.10 25.86 7.14
N LYS A 333 -11.05 25.13 6.55
CA LYS A 333 -11.10 23.66 6.66
C LYS A 333 -9.88 23.01 6.06
N ARG A 334 -9.40 23.48 4.89
CA ARG A 334 -8.15 22.98 4.30
C ARG A 334 -6.96 23.19 5.22
N ASN A 335 -6.79 24.40 5.78
CA ASN A 335 -5.69 24.70 6.68
C ASN A 335 -5.74 23.84 7.94
N HIS A 336 -6.92 23.65 8.53
CA HIS A 336 -7.11 22.76 9.67
C HIS A 336 -6.67 21.31 9.35
N LEU A 337 -7.11 20.76 8.21
CA LEU A 337 -6.72 19.40 7.78
C LEU A 337 -5.22 19.28 7.49
N ILE A 338 -4.59 20.33 6.95
CA ILE A 338 -3.13 20.36 6.74
C ILE A 338 -2.38 20.28 8.08
N GLU A 339 -2.78 21.10 9.06
CA GLU A 339 -2.14 21.08 10.38
C GLU A 339 -2.28 19.71 11.05
N ARG A 340 -3.49 19.14 11.06
CA ARG A 340 -3.73 17.80 11.58
C ARG A 340 -2.94 16.73 10.82
N GLY A 341 -2.85 16.83 9.49
CA GLY A 341 -2.07 15.92 8.65
C GLY A 341 -0.59 15.91 9.01
N LEU A 342 0.00 17.08 9.22
CA LEU A 342 1.42 17.21 9.61
C LEU A 342 1.71 16.61 11.00
N GLU A 343 0.76 16.68 11.93
CA GLU A 343 0.89 15.99 13.22
C GLU A 343 0.68 14.47 13.06
N ARG A 344 -0.31 14.08 12.26
CA ARG A 344 -0.67 12.68 12.05
C ARG A 344 0.45 11.84 11.46
N ILE A 345 1.19 12.34 10.45
CA ILE A 345 2.30 11.61 9.82
C ILE A 345 3.45 11.30 10.79
N LYS A 346 3.62 12.04 11.89
CA LYS A 346 4.67 11.78 12.89
C LYS A 346 4.48 10.44 13.61
N LEU A 347 3.27 9.88 13.58
CA LEU A 347 2.96 8.60 14.21
C LEU A 347 3.45 7.39 13.38
N PHE A 348 3.81 7.63 12.12
CA PHE A 348 4.15 6.59 11.16
C PHE A 348 5.60 6.71 10.70
N SER A 349 6.49 5.92 11.27
CA SER A 349 7.90 5.87 10.84
C SER A 349 8.36 4.43 10.64
N TRP A 350 9.31 4.24 9.74
CA TRP A 350 9.92 2.93 9.55
C TRP A 350 10.73 2.48 10.76
N GLU A 351 11.28 3.43 11.53
CA GLU A 351 11.99 3.19 12.79
C GLU A 351 11.03 2.53 13.79
N LYS A 352 9.88 3.14 14.02
CA LYS A 352 8.85 2.60 14.93
C LYS A 352 8.33 1.23 14.43
N CYS A 353 8.10 1.09 13.14
CA CYS A 353 7.68 -0.18 12.54
C CYS A 353 8.72 -1.28 12.81
N ALA A 354 10.01 -0.99 12.64
CA ALA A 354 11.09 -1.94 12.91
C ALA A 354 11.23 -2.27 14.41
N GLU A 355 11.15 -1.28 15.30
CA GLU A 355 11.20 -1.47 16.75
C GLU A 355 10.05 -2.35 17.26
N GLU A 356 8.82 -2.09 16.81
CA GLU A 356 7.65 -2.90 17.16
C GLU A 356 7.76 -4.33 16.61
N THR A 357 8.28 -4.49 15.40
CA THR A 357 8.55 -5.80 14.81
C THR A 357 9.62 -6.57 15.57
N LEU A 358 10.69 -5.91 16.02
CA LEU A 358 11.71 -6.54 16.85
C LEU A 358 11.18 -6.99 18.21
N LYS A 359 10.25 -6.25 18.81
CA LYS A 359 9.58 -6.68 20.06
C LYS A 359 8.79 -7.96 19.84
N VAL A 360 8.06 -8.07 18.70
CA VAL A 360 7.36 -9.30 18.33
C VAL A 360 8.36 -10.45 18.17
N TYR A 361 9.43 -10.26 17.41
CA TYR A 361 10.44 -11.31 17.22
C TYR A 361 11.06 -11.76 18.55
N SER A 362 11.40 -10.83 19.44
CA SER A 362 11.97 -11.15 20.74
C SER A 362 11.02 -11.91 21.66
N SER A 363 9.71 -11.70 21.51
CA SER A 363 8.71 -12.41 22.32
C SER A 363 8.47 -13.84 21.89
N LEU A 364 8.97 -14.24 20.72
CA LEU A 364 8.82 -15.59 20.15
C LEU A 364 10.03 -16.50 20.47
N LEU A 365 11.15 -15.94 20.94
CA LEU A 365 12.39 -16.64 21.26
C LEU A 365 12.56 -16.84 22.77
#